data_6cbb334f9c56ae450ceabbbd2ad5db97
#
_entry.id   6cbb334f9c56ae450ceabbbd2ad5db97
#
_cell.length_a   1.000
_cell.length_b   1.000
_cell.length_c   1.000
_cell.angle_alpha   90.00
_cell.angle_beta   90.00
_cell.angle_gamma   90.00
#
_symmetry.space_group_name_H-M   'P 1'
#
loop_
_entity.id
_entity.type
_entity.pdbx_description
1 polymer ?
#
loop_
_entity_poly.entity_id
_entity_poly.type
_entity_poly.pdbx_seq_one_letter_code
_entity_poly.pdbx_strand_id
1 'polypeptide(L)' 'MTERHPETTLDLSGLLCPLPVLKARKRLNEMPPGAVLVVIATDPMAAIDMPHFCNEQGYELLEQSNEDQSFRFRIRKSYK' A
#
# COMPACT_ATOMS: atom_id res chain seq x y z
N MET A 1 -26.11 -10.09 5.31
CA MET A 1 -24.74 -10.34 4.94
C MET A 1 -23.99 -9.06 4.66
N THR A 2 -22.90 -8.89 5.28
CA THR A 2 -22.10 -7.68 5.11
C THR A 2 -21.12 -7.87 3.98
N GLU A 3 -21.11 -6.93 3.08
CA GLU A 3 -20.12 -6.95 2.02
C GLU A 3 -18.81 -6.42 2.52
N ARG A 4 -17.77 -7.08 2.09
CA ARG A 4 -16.41 -6.64 2.42
C ARG A 4 -15.65 -6.48 1.14
N HIS A 5 -14.92 -5.38 1.07
CA HIS A 5 -13.95 -5.24 0.01
C HIS A 5 -12.78 -6.18 0.28
N PRO A 6 -12.24 -6.80 -0.77
CA PRO A 6 -11.08 -7.66 -0.59
C PRO A 6 -9.93 -6.90 0.06
N GLU A 7 -9.25 -7.54 0.95
CA GLU A 7 -8.08 -6.97 1.59
C GLU A 7 -6.91 -7.93 1.38
N THR A 8 -5.88 -7.46 0.72
CA THR A 8 -4.72 -8.26 0.36
C THR A 8 -3.50 -7.71 1.07
N THR A 9 -2.67 -8.60 1.58
CA THR A 9 -1.43 -8.19 2.23
C THR A 9 -0.25 -8.49 1.30
N LEU A 10 0.61 -7.51 1.13
CA LEU A 10 1.80 -7.61 0.30
C LEU A 10 3.01 -7.32 1.18
N ASP A 11 3.81 -8.34 1.42
CA ASP A 11 4.98 -8.21 2.27
C ASP A 11 6.19 -7.89 1.42
N LEU A 12 6.66 -6.66 1.52
CA LEU A 12 7.79 -6.18 0.76
C LEU A 12 9.01 -5.93 1.66
N SER A 13 9.07 -6.65 2.78
CA SER A 13 10.20 -6.55 3.68
C SER A 13 11.50 -6.87 2.96
N GLY A 14 12.53 -6.09 3.25
CA GLY A 14 13.84 -6.29 2.63
C GLY A 14 14.03 -5.62 1.29
N LEU A 15 12.95 -5.15 0.66
CA LEU A 15 13.09 -4.44 -0.60
C LEU A 15 13.40 -2.97 -0.37
N LEU A 16 14.24 -2.43 -1.23
CA LEU A 16 14.68 -1.04 -1.13
C LEU A 16 14.04 -0.20 -2.22
N CYS A 17 13.91 1.10 -1.92
CA CYS A 17 13.42 2.08 -2.87
C CYS A 17 14.13 1.90 -4.23
N PRO A 18 13.41 1.92 -5.37
CA PRO A 18 11.99 2.23 -5.49
C PRO A 18 11.07 1.00 -5.53
N LEU A 19 11.59 -0.18 -5.17
CA LEU A 19 10.85 -1.42 -5.35
C LEU A 19 9.53 -1.50 -4.58
N PRO A 20 9.46 -1.03 -3.31
CA PRO A 20 8.18 -1.11 -2.62
C PRO A 20 7.04 -0.41 -3.35
N VAL A 21 7.29 0.80 -3.84
CA VAL A 21 6.25 1.54 -4.56
C VAL A 21 5.91 0.84 -5.88
N LEU A 22 6.92 0.36 -6.60
CA LEU A 22 6.68 -0.31 -7.89
C LEU A 22 5.86 -1.58 -7.70
N LYS A 23 6.18 -2.35 -6.67
CA LYS A 23 5.44 -3.59 -6.39
C LYS A 23 4.01 -3.29 -5.94
N ALA A 24 3.84 -2.29 -5.09
CA ALA A 24 2.51 -1.89 -4.65
C ALA A 24 1.66 -1.41 -5.82
N ARG A 25 2.27 -0.62 -6.70
CA ARG A 25 1.58 -0.11 -7.89
C ARG A 25 1.10 -1.26 -8.77
N LYS A 26 1.97 -2.22 -9.02
CA LYS A 26 1.60 -3.36 -9.85
C LYS A 26 0.43 -4.12 -9.25
N ARG A 27 0.48 -4.35 -7.94
CA ARG A 27 -0.57 -5.10 -7.27
C ARG A 27 -1.89 -4.34 -7.31
N LEU A 28 -1.85 -3.04 -7.03
CA LEU A 28 -3.06 -2.23 -7.05
C LEU A 28 -3.70 -2.22 -8.44
N ASN A 29 -2.88 -2.22 -9.48
CA ASN A 29 -3.41 -2.27 -10.84
C ASN A 29 -4.20 -3.54 -11.11
N GLU A 30 -3.90 -4.61 -10.39
CA GLU A 30 -4.56 -5.89 -10.58
C GLU A 30 -5.79 -6.06 -9.68
N MET A 31 -6.03 -5.10 -8.80
CA MET A 31 -7.11 -5.20 -7.83
C MET A 31 -8.33 -4.41 -8.29
N PRO A 32 -9.52 -4.84 -7.88
CA PRO A 32 -10.73 -4.08 -8.24
C PRO A 32 -10.82 -2.78 -7.46
N PRO A 33 -11.56 -1.80 -8.01
CA PRO A 33 -11.79 -0.54 -7.27
C PRO A 33 -12.41 -0.81 -5.91
N GLY A 34 -11.98 -0.06 -4.92
CA GLY A 34 -12.46 -0.21 -3.55
C GLY A 34 -11.73 -1.24 -2.73
N ALA A 35 -10.92 -2.08 -3.36
CA ALA A 35 -10.14 -3.07 -2.63
C ALA A 35 -9.04 -2.39 -1.82
N VAL A 36 -8.63 -3.06 -0.76
CA VAL A 36 -7.61 -2.53 0.15
C VAL A 36 -6.36 -3.38 0.04
N LEU A 37 -5.22 -2.73 -0.13
CA LEU A 37 -3.92 -3.38 -0.12
C LEU A 37 -3.20 -2.98 1.15
N VAL A 38 -2.76 -3.98 1.91
CA VAL A 38 -1.91 -3.77 3.07
C VAL A 38 -0.48 -4.03 2.64
N VAL A 39 0.36 -3.01 2.73
CA VAL A 39 1.76 -3.10 2.34
C VAL A 39 2.62 -3.09 3.58
N ILE A 40 3.54 -4.02 3.66
CA ILE A 40 4.53 -4.08 4.74
C ILE A 40 5.89 -3.85 4.10
N ALA A 41 6.65 -2.90 4.63
CA ALA A 41 7.96 -2.56 4.10
C ALA A 41 8.92 -2.26 5.23
N THR A 42 10.21 -2.45 4.97
CA THR A 42 11.23 -2.18 5.99
C THR A 42 12.18 -1.05 5.57
N ASP A 43 12.08 -0.58 4.33
CA ASP A 43 12.90 0.54 3.89
C ASP A 43 12.32 1.85 4.42
N PRO A 44 13.12 2.64 5.17
CA PRO A 44 12.61 3.92 5.70
C PRO A 44 12.09 4.86 4.62
N MET A 45 12.61 4.76 3.40
CA MET A 45 12.11 5.60 2.31
C MET A 45 10.67 5.30 1.96
N ALA A 46 10.18 4.10 2.26
CA ALA A 46 8.79 3.77 2.00
C ALA A 46 7.84 4.65 2.81
N ALA A 47 8.27 5.11 3.98
CA ALA A 47 7.44 5.98 4.81
C ALA A 47 7.19 7.33 4.14
N ILE A 48 8.05 7.70 3.23
CA ILE A 48 7.92 8.95 2.47
C ILE A 48 7.30 8.68 1.10
N ASP A 49 7.81 7.66 0.42
CA ASP A 49 7.43 7.38 -0.96
C ASP A 49 6.00 6.86 -1.09
N MET A 50 5.57 6.03 -0.13
CA MET A 50 4.27 5.40 -0.25
C MET A 50 3.11 6.41 -0.12
N PRO A 51 3.13 7.32 0.86
CA PRO A 51 2.09 8.35 0.90
C PRO A 51 2.10 9.25 -0.33
N HIS A 52 3.29 9.58 -0.82
CA HIS A 52 3.40 10.41 -2.02
C HIS A 52 2.79 9.70 -3.22
N PHE A 53 3.10 8.43 -3.38
CA PHE A 53 2.54 7.62 -4.44
C PHE A 53 1.01 7.58 -4.38
N CYS A 54 0.46 7.36 -3.18
CA CYS A 54 -0.98 7.31 -3.03
C CYS A 54 -1.62 8.64 -3.42
N ASN A 55 -1.00 9.73 -3.01
CA ASN A 55 -1.49 11.06 -3.32
C ASN A 55 -1.49 11.30 -4.84
N GLU A 56 -0.42 10.91 -5.50
CA GLU A 56 -0.30 11.12 -6.93
C GLU A 56 -1.30 10.28 -7.72
N GLN A 57 -1.57 9.07 -7.27
CA GLN A 57 -2.47 8.18 -7.98
C GLN A 57 -3.94 8.36 -7.59
N GLY A 58 -4.20 9.19 -6.59
CA GLY A 58 -5.56 9.37 -6.12
C GLY A 58 -6.06 8.20 -5.29
N TYR A 59 -5.17 7.39 -4.77
CA TYR A 59 -5.53 6.31 -3.86
C TYR A 59 -5.65 6.85 -2.45
N GLU A 60 -6.47 6.20 -1.65
CA GLU A 60 -6.70 6.63 -0.29
C GLU A 60 -5.78 5.86 0.66
N LEU A 61 -4.95 6.58 1.40
CA LEU A 61 -4.11 5.98 2.42
C LEU A 61 -4.91 5.95 3.72
N LEU A 62 -5.43 4.76 4.03
CA LEU A 62 -6.33 4.60 5.16
C LEU A 62 -5.60 4.61 6.49
N GLU A 63 -4.39 4.04 6.50
CA GLU A 63 -3.65 3.89 7.74
C GLU A 63 -2.18 3.80 7.41
N GLN A 64 -1.36 4.39 8.26
CA GLN A 64 0.08 4.29 8.17
C GLN A 64 0.62 4.16 9.58
N SER A 65 1.37 3.10 9.83
CA SER A 65 1.94 2.86 11.15
C SER A 65 3.31 2.26 11.00
N ASN A 66 4.10 2.33 12.07
CA ASN A 66 5.38 1.65 12.09
C ASN A 66 5.54 0.97 13.43
N GLU A 67 6.24 -0.16 13.38
CA GLU A 67 6.46 -0.99 14.55
C GLU A 67 7.85 -1.56 14.40
N ASP A 68 8.74 -1.23 15.33
CA ASP A 68 10.14 -1.57 15.21
C ASP A 68 10.70 -0.97 13.92
N GLN A 69 11.15 -1.79 13.00
CA GLN A 69 11.71 -1.32 11.74
C GLN A 69 10.82 -1.67 10.57
N SER A 70 9.54 -1.90 10.84
CA SER A 70 8.58 -2.29 9.84
C SER A 70 7.52 -1.21 9.71
N PHE A 71 7.19 -0.88 8.47
CA PHE A 71 6.16 0.11 8.16
C PHE A 71 4.97 -0.60 7.53
N ARG A 72 3.78 -0.18 7.93
CA ARG A 72 2.56 -0.78 7.44
C ARG A 72 1.67 0.29 6.86
N PHE A 73 1.16 0.05 5.65
CA PHE A 73 0.29 0.97 4.94
C PHE A 73 -0.96 0.24 4.52
N ARG A 74 -2.12 0.84 4.78
CA ARG A 74 -3.37 0.33 4.24
C ARG A 74 -3.86 1.31 3.19
N ILE A 75 -3.96 0.83 1.97
CA ILE A 75 -4.25 1.66 0.81
C ILE A 75 -5.52 1.16 0.14
N ARG A 76 -6.48 2.03 -0.04
CA ARG A 76 -7.70 1.68 -0.77
C ARG A 76 -7.61 2.19 -2.18
N LYS A 77 -7.86 1.30 -3.14
CA LYS A 77 -7.84 1.66 -4.54
C LYS A 77 -9.06 2.52 -4.85
N SER A 78 -8.84 3.61 -5.57
CA SER A 78 -9.92 4.51 -5.94
C SER A 78 -10.91 3.80 -6.86
N TYR A 79 -12.10 4.38 -6.96
CA TYR A 79 -13.16 3.81 -7.78
C TYR A 79 -13.08 4.24 -9.24
N LYS A 80 -12.07 4.98 -9.58
CA LYS A 80 -11.89 5.41 -10.96
C LYS A 80 -11.14 4.40 -11.80
#